data_a8edc7f96a2a2f9a38ede585fa181154
#
_entry.id   a8edc7f96a2a2f9a38ede585fa181154
#
_cell.length_a   1.000
_cell.length_b   1.000
_cell.length_c   1.000
_cell.angle_alpha   90.00
_cell.angle_beta   90.00
_cell.angle_gamma   90.00
#
_symmetry.space_group_name_H-M   'P 1'
#
loop_
_entity.id
_entity.type
_entity.pdbx_description
1 polymer ?
#
loop_
_entity_poly.entity_id
_entity_poly.type
_entity_poly.pdbx_seq_one_letter_code
_entity_poly.pdbx_strand_id
1 'polypeptide(L)'
;MRKFLYRLDAIGNFKCLLLPVLAAVGLLHARISGQNVVLGLERAQILGEIDYTALVRWLAMMTLPLLINGFYISRCRRIELFSILRFQKRESWLEQMMLGCIFITVCYAVLLVLPLFFSHPVQVILSAWILLMLNMLLWTELLLLLNIVFPKASWTGIMCAAIICAVHVVGEQFPIISQWLPTSWGIYCRTDMVSANGASVLFCAAANLGAIEIVGAFGAAVLRYVKRRDYE
;
A
#
# COMPACT_ATOMS: atom_id res chain seq x y z
N MET A 1 18.06 9.58 -18.69
CA MET A 1 18.87 10.01 -17.57
C MET A 1 18.31 11.23 -16.83
N ARG A 2 18.07 12.41 -17.46
CA ARG A 2 17.47 13.59 -16.78
C ARG A 2 16.10 13.34 -16.13
N LYS A 3 15.22 12.50 -16.71
CA LYS A 3 13.92 12.13 -16.12
C LYS A 3 14.07 11.29 -14.85
N PHE A 4 15.11 10.45 -14.78
CA PHE A 4 15.41 9.62 -13.61
C PHE A 4 15.99 10.47 -12.46
N LEU A 5 16.88 11.42 -12.76
CA LEU A 5 17.43 12.35 -11.77
C LEU A 5 16.34 13.26 -11.16
N TYR A 6 15.34 13.67 -11.96
CA TYR A 6 14.18 14.41 -11.45
C TYR A 6 13.33 13.57 -10.48
N ARG A 7 13.24 12.25 -10.71
CA ARG A 7 12.59 11.33 -9.75
C ARG A 7 13.37 11.25 -8.44
N LEU A 8 14.69 11.16 -8.50
CA LEU A 8 15.55 11.16 -7.33
C LEU A 8 15.48 12.48 -6.56
N ASP A 9 15.39 13.62 -7.23
CA ASP A 9 15.22 14.93 -6.61
C ASP A 9 13.85 15.08 -5.92
N ALA A 10 12.79 14.50 -6.49
CA ALA A 10 11.48 14.46 -5.87
C ALA A 10 11.45 13.52 -4.63
N ILE A 11 12.23 12.43 -4.67
CA ILE A 11 12.41 11.47 -3.59
C ILE A 11 13.47 11.96 -2.57
N GLY A 12 14.47 12.71 -3.02
CA GLY A 12 15.66 13.12 -2.27
C GLY A 12 15.44 14.10 -1.12
N ASN A 13 14.21 14.34 -0.72
CA ASN A 13 13.95 15.11 0.48
C ASN A 13 14.00 14.24 1.74
N PHE A 14 14.54 14.82 2.81
CA PHE A 14 14.67 14.32 4.18
C PHE A 14 13.47 13.50 4.70
N LYS A 15 12.25 13.78 4.21
CA LYS A 15 11.04 13.03 4.55
C LYS A 15 11.01 11.60 3.99
N CYS A 16 11.71 11.34 2.89
CA CYS A 16 11.86 9.99 2.33
C CYS A 16 12.96 9.20 3.06
N LEU A 17 13.94 9.87 3.66
CA LEU A 17 14.92 9.23 4.57
C LEU A 17 14.29 8.80 5.90
N LEU A 18 13.17 9.40 6.29
CA LEU A 18 12.39 8.96 7.45
C LEU A 18 11.81 7.54 7.26
N LEU A 19 11.56 7.13 6.03
CA LEU A 19 11.05 5.81 5.66
C LEU A 19 11.93 4.65 6.14
N PRO A 20 13.22 4.59 5.74
CA PRO A 20 14.10 3.52 6.18
C PRO A 20 14.34 3.57 7.69
N VAL A 21 14.35 4.75 8.32
CA VAL A 21 14.50 4.87 9.77
C VAL A 21 13.27 4.31 10.49
N LEU A 22 12.06 4.67 10.07
CA LEU A 22 10.82 4.15 10.68
C LEU A 22 10.65 2.66 10.39
N ALA A 23 10.99 2.19 9.19
CA ALA A 23 11.03 0.76 8.89
C ALA A 23 12.05 0.04 9.79
N ALA A 24 13.26 0.56 9.94
CA ALA A 24 14.29 -0.02 10.81
C ALA A 24 13.84 -0.06 12.28
N VAL A 25 13.22 1.00 12.80
CA VAL A 25 12.66 1.05 14.16
C VAL A 25 11.53 0.03 14.31
N GLY A 26 10.61 -0.05 13.35
CA GLY A 26 9.52 -1.04 13.35
C GLY A 26 10.05 -2.48 13.35
N LEU A 27 11.11 -2.74 12.58
CA LEU A 27 11.77 -4.03 12.48
C LEU A 27 12.52 -4.40 13.76
N LEU A 28 13.22 -3.45 14.37
CA LEU A 28 13.89 -3.63 15.65
C LEU A 28 12.86 -3.98 16.73
N HIS A 29 11.75 -3.28 16.75
CA HIS A 29 10.65 -3.54 17.69
C HIS A 29 10.02 -4.92 17.45
N ALA A 30 9.78 -5.32 16.19
CA ALA A 30 9.26 -6.64 15.86
C ALA A 30 10.21 -7.77 16.31
N ARG A 31 11.52 -7.56 16.17
CA ARG A 31 12.55 -8.51 16.63
C ARG A 31 12.59 -8.65 18.16
N ILE A 32 12.43 -7.55 18.89
CA ILE A 32 12.43 -7.55 20.36
C ILE A 32 11.14 -8.19 20.90
N SER A 33 9.99 -7.98 20.24
CA SER A 33 8.70 -8.53 20.67
C SER A 33 8.42 -9.95 20.22
N GLY A 34 9.30 -10.57 19.44
CA GLY A 34 9.14 -11.94 18.92
C GLY A 34 8.02 -12.14 17.90
N GLN A 35 7.28 -11.08 17.57
CA GLN A 35 6.16 -11.13 16.61
C GLN A 35 6.60 -10.61 15.24
N ASN A 36 6.50 -11.45 14.23
CA ASN A 36 6.77 -11.06 12.83
C ASN A 36 5.58 -10.31 12.22
N VAL A 37 5.49 -9.01 12.50
CA VAL A 37 4.42 -8.13 11.98
C VAL A 37 4.29 -8.20 10.45
N VAL A 38 5.40 -8.50 9.74
CA VAL A 38 5.43 -8.62 8.28
C VAL A 38 4.67 -9.84 7.77
N LEU A 39 4.67 -10.95 8.54
CA LEU A 39 3.88 -12.13 8.21
C LEU A 39 2.39 -11.89 8.47
N GLY A 40 2.07 -10.85 9.22
CA GLY A 40 0.72 -10.40 9.52
C GLY A 40 0.18 -10.94 10.83
N LEU A 41 -1.12 -10.76 11.00
CA LEU A 41 -1.87 -11.15 12.20
C LEU A 41 -2.48 -12.53 12.00
N GLU A 42 -2.29 -13.42 12.96
CA GLU A 42 -3.09 -14.64 13.06
C GLU A 42 -4.56 -14.25 13.27
N ARG A 43 -5.45 -15.10 12.76
CA ARG A 43 -6.88 -14.89 12.93
C ARG A 43 -7.24 -15.16 14.39
N ALA A 44 -7.94 -14.25 15.05
CA ALA A 44 -8.50 -14.51 16.37
C ALA A 44 -9.35 -15.78 16.34
N GLN A 45 -9.05 -16.74 17.20
CA GLN A 45 -9.77 -18.03 17.23
C GLN A 45 -11.17 -17.90 17.86
N ILE A 46 -11.37 -16.88 18.68
CA ILE A 46 -12.62 -16.63 19.40
C ILE A 46 -13.11 -15.23 19.06
N LEU A 47 -14.40 -15.10 18.70
CA LEU A 47 -15.07 -13.82 18.53
C LEU A 47 -14.87 -12.96 19.80
N GLY A 48 -14.10 -11.88 19.68
CA GLY A 48 -13.86 -10.91 20.75
C GLY A 48 -12.43 -10.85 21.29
N GLU A 49 -11.54 -11.79 20.97
CA GLU A 49 -10.12 -11.72 21.31
C GLU A 49 -9.28 -11.09 20.19
N ILE A 50 -9.52 -9.81 19.93
CA ILE A 50 -8.70 -9.07 18.99
C ILE A 50 -7.43 -8.60 19.73
N ASP A 51 -6.25 -9.04 19.29
CA ASP A 51 -4.99 -8.42 19.73
C ASP A 51 -4.86 -7.03 19.12
N TYR A 52 -5.40 -6.04 19.83
CA TYR A 52 -5.34 -4.63 19.42
C TYR A 52 -3.91 -4.13 19.23
N THR A 53 -2.94 -4.67 19.96
CA THR A 53 -1.54 -4.25 19.85
C THR A 53 -0.94 -4.70 18.53
N ALA A 54 -1.17 -5.96 18.16
CA ALA A 54 -0.75 -6.50 16.89
C ALA A 54 -1.50 -5.83 15.72
N LEU A 55 -2.80 -5.56 15.89
CA LEU A 55 -3.62 -4.83 14.93
C LEU A 55 -3.05 -3.43 14.65
N VAL A 56 -2.77 -2.65 15.69
CA VAL A 56 -2.20 -1.29 15.55
C VAL A 56 -0.85 -1.33 14.85
N ARG A 57 0.01 -2.29 15.17
CA ARG A 57 1.32 -2.45 14.52
C ARG A 57 1.17 -2.75 13.02
N TRP A 58 0.28 -3.68 12.67
CA TRP A 58 0.04 -4.04 11.29
C TRP A 58 -0.56 -2.86 10.49
N LEU A 59 -1.54 -2.17 11.07
CA LEU A 59 -2.13 -0.98 10.46
C LEU A 59 -1.10 0.14 10.28
N ALA A 60 -0.25 0.38 11.26
CA ALA A 60 0.84 1.36 11.15
C ALA A 60 1.80 1.00 10.02
N MET A 61 2.16 -0.28 9.87
CA MET A 61 2.98 -0.77 8.78
C MET A 61 2.33 -0.55 7.41
N MET A 62 1.03 -0.83 7.28
CA MET A 62 0.28 -0.69 6.02
C MET A 62 -0.03 0.76 5.66
N THR A 63 -0.28 1.62 6.64
CA THR A 63 -0.67 3.03 6.39
C THR A 63 0.52 3.94 6.13
N LEU A 64 1.69 3.61 6.64
CA LEU A 64 2.89 4.44 6.48
C LEU A 64 3.26 4.72 5.02
N PRO A 65 3.34 3.74 4.10
CA PRO A 65 3.63 4.02 2.69
C PRO A 65 2.55 4.88 2.02
N LEU A 66 1.29 4.78 2.47
CA LEU A 66 0.20 5.60 1.95
C LEU A 66 0.35 7.07 2.36
N LEU A 67 0.75 7.34 3.60
CA LEU A 67 1.02 8.71 4.04
C LEU A 67 2.17 9.32 3.25
N ILE A 68 3.22 8.54 2.98
CA ILE A 68 4.37 9.01 2.21
C ILE A 68 4.00 9.25 0.75
N ASN A 69 3.26 8.34 0.14
CA ASN A 69 2.73 8.52 -1.21
C ASN A 69 1.80 9.74 -1.27
N GLY A 70 0.97 9.97 -0.25
CA GLY A 70 0.14 11.17 -0.12
C GLY A 70 0.96 12.46 -0.10
N PHE A 71 2.06 12.50 0.67
CA PHE A 71 2.99 13.63 0.67
C PHE A 71 3.69 13.81 -0.68
N TYR A 72 4.12 12.72 -1.32
CA TYR A 72 4.73 12.76 -2.64
C TYR A 72 3.77 13.31 -3.69
N ILE A 73 2.51 12.84 -3.72
CA ILE A 73 1.46 13.33 -4.62
C ILE A 73 1.19 14.81 -4.39
N SER A 74 1.03 15.22 -3.13
CA SER A 74 0.80 16.62 -2.76
C SER A 74 1.92 17.53 -3.25
N ARG A 75 3.17 17.05 -3.18
CA ARG A 75 4.33 17.79 -3.71
C ARG A 75 4.30 17.86 -5.24
N CYS A 76 4.05 16.74 -5.92
CA CYS A 76 3.95 16.72 -7.37
C CYS A 76 2.89 17.70 -7.88
N ARG A 77 1.77 17.83 -7.17
CA ARG A 77 0.70 18.78 -7.49
C ARG A 77 1.09 20.23 -7.33
N ARG A 78 1.87 20.58 -6.31
CA ARG A 78 2.34 21.97 -6.12
C ARG A 78 3.17 22.47 -7.30
N ILE A 79 3.85 21.56 -8.00
CA ILE A 79 4.67 21.87 -9.18
C ILE A 79 3.99 21.44 -10.50
N GLU A 80 2.68 21.12 -10.45
CA GLU A 80 1.94 20.59 -11.59
C GLU A 80 2.06 21.47 -12.84
N LEU A 81 1.84 22.77 -12.72
CA LEU A 81 1.93 23.71 -13.84
C LEU A 81 3.30 23.66 -14.53
N PHE A 82 4.39 23.70 -13.75
CA PHE A 82 5.74 23.62 -14.31
C PHE A 82 6.05 22.25 -14.90
N SER A 83 5.49 21.21 -14.30
CA SER A 83 5.69 19.83 -14.74
C SER A 83 4.94 19.54 -16.05
N ILE A 84 3.70 20.02 -16.21
CA ILE A 84 2.92 19.86 -17.44
C ILE A 84 3.62 20.55 -18.60
N LEU A 85 4.14 21.77 -18.43
CA LEU A 85 4.93 22.47 -19.45
C LEU A 85 6.15 21.64 -19.89
N ARG A 86 6.78 20.92 -18.96
CA ARG A 86 7.94 20.06 -19.25
C ARG A 86 7.57 18.74 -19.92
N PHE A 87 6.44 18.14 -19.55
CA PHE A 87 5.99 16.84 -20.07
C PHE A 87 5.13 16.96 -21.31
N GLN A 88 4.73 18.18 -21.69
CA GLN A 88 3.84 18.51 -22.84
C GLN A 88 2.45 17.88 -22.77
N LYS A 89 2.22 16.88 -21.91
CA LYS A 89 0.94 16.19 -21.73
C LYS A 89 0.69 15.91 -20.25
N ARG A 90 -0.52 16.20 -19.77
CA ARG A 90 -0.95 15.92 -18.40
C ARG A 90 -0.92 14.41 -18.09
N GLU A 91 -1.25 13.59 -19.09
CA GLU A 91 -1.23 12.12 -18.97
C GLU A 91 0.18 11.61 -18.62
N SER A 92 1.20 12.06 -19.34
CA SER A 92 2.59 11.66 -19.08
C SER A 92 3.09 12.12 -17.69
N TRP A 93 2.57 13.23 -17.20
CA TRP A 93 2.86 13.69 -15.83
C TRP A 93 2.20 12.78 -14.78
N LEU A 94 0.93 12.40 -14.97
CA LEU A 94 0.22 11.46 -14.10
C LEU A 94 0.89 10.09 -14.07
N GLU A 95 1.29 9.55 -15.23
CA GLU A 95 2.04 8.29 -15.32
C GLU A 95 3.35 8.36 -14.51
N GLN A 96 4.09 9.46 -14.60
CA GLN A 96 5.31 9.63 -13.84
C GLN A 96 5.06 9.71 -12.33
N MET A 97 3.97 10.36 -11.91
CA MET A 97 3.56 10.41 -10.51
C MET A 97 3.18 9.02 -10.00
N MET A 98 2.41 8.26 -10.77
CA MET A 98 2.03 6.88 -10.45
C MET A 98 3.27 5.98 -10.31
N LEU A 99 4.19 6.02 -11.28
CA LEU A 99 5.43 5.26 -11.22
C LEU A 99 6.28 5.63 -9.98
N GLY A 100 6.26 6.89 -9.57
CA GLY A 100 6.93 7.32 -8.33
C GLY A 100 6.30 6.68 -7.09
N CYS A 101 4.97 6.64 -7.00
CA CYS A 101 4.25 5.98 -5.90
C CYS A 101 4.54 4.47 -5.86
N ILE A 102 4.49 3.80 -7.03
CA ILE A 102 4.82 2.37 -7.15
C ILE A 102 6.25 2.12 -6.66
N PHE A 103 7.21 2.93 -7.10
CA PHE A 103 8.61 2.79 -6.69
C PHE A 103 8.78 2.93 -5.18
N ILE A 104 8.16 3.93 -4.54
CA ILE A 104 8.18 4.13 -3.08
C ILE A 104 7.61 2.90 -2.38
N THR A 105 6.47 2.40 -2.84
CA THR A 105 5.78 1.24 -2.25
C THR A 105 6.63 -0.02 -2.37
N VAL A 106 7.24 -0.29 -3.53
CA VAL A 106 8.12 -1.45 -3.75
C VAL A 106 9.36 -1.36 -2.87
N CYS A 107 10.03 -0.21 -2.82
CA CYS A 107 11.19 -0.01 -1.94
C CYS A 107 10.83 -0.25 -0.47
N TYR A 108 9.67 0.24 -0.03
CA TYR A 108 9.19 0.02 1.33
C TYR A 108 8.94 -1.46 1.61
N ALA A 109 8.24 -2.18 0.72
CA ALA A 109 7.98 -3.61 0.86
C ALA A 109 9.28 -4.43 0.91
N VAL A 110 10.30 -4.08 0.12
CA VAL A 110 11.63 -4.72 0.16
C VAL A 110 12.28 -4.50 1.53
N LEU A 111 12.29 -3.27 2.03
CA LEU A 111 12.90 -2.95 3.33
C LEU A 111 12.23 -3.70 4.49
N LEU A 112 10.91 -3.88 4.45
CA LEU A 112 10.17 -4.60 5.47
C LEU A 112 10.52 -6.09 5.52
N VAL A 113 10.83 -6.69 4.38
CA VAL A 113 11.08 -8.13 4.27
C VAL A 113 12.54 -8.52 4.57
N LEU A 114 13.48 -7.58 4.43
CA LEU A 114 14.90 -7.86 4.66
C LEU A 114 15.23 -8.61 5.97
N PRO A 115 14.64 -8.26 7.13
CA PRO A 115 14.94 -8.98 8.38
C PRO A 115 14.42 -10.42 8.42
N LEU A 116 13.42 -10.78 7.62
CA LEU A 116 12.91 -12.15 7.57
C LEU A 116 13.94 -13.13 7.02
N PHE A 117 14.91 -12.67 6.22
CA PHE A 117 15.98 -13.53 5.67
C PHE A 117 16.84 -14.17 6.75
N PHE A 118 16.85 -13.65 7.97
CA PHE A 118 17.60 -14.21 9.09
C PHE A 118 16.81 -15.24 9.91
N SER A 119 15.49 -15.37 9.68
CA SER A 119 14.62 -16.14 10.57
C SER A 119 13.69 -17.13 9.87
N HIS A 120 13.51 -17.00 8.55
CA HIS A 120 12.55 -17.82 7.80
C HIS A 120 13.13 -18.36 6.49
N PRO A 121 12.60 -19.52 5.98
CA PRO A 121 12.98 -20.05 4.70
C PRO A 121 12.56 -19.12 3.54
N VAL A 122 13.34 -19.13 2.46
CA VAL A 122 13.16 -18.23 1.31
C VAL A 122 11.75 -18.29 0.71
N GLN A 123 11.13 -19.48 0.68
CA GLN A 123 9.76 -19.64 0.16
C GLN A 123 8.72 -18.84 0.96
N VAL A 124 8.81 -18.88 2.29
CA VAL A 124 7.93 -18.11 3.19
C VAL A 124 8.13 -16.62 2.96
N ILE A 125 9.39 -16.18 2.89
CA ILE A 125 9.77 -14.79 2.67
C ILE A 125 9.21 -14.28 1.34
N LEU A 126 9.40 -15.03 0.27
CA LEU A 126 8.96 -14.65 -1.07
C LEU A 126 7.44 -14.57 -1.15
N SER A 127 6.72 -15.55 -0.60
CA SER A 127 5.26 -15.55 -0.59
C SER A 127 4.70 -14.40 0.23
N ALA A 128 5.23 -14.16 1.44
CA ALA A 128 4.83 -13.04 2.29
C ALA A 128 5.11 -11.70 1.61
N TRP A 129 6.28 -11.56 0.98
CA TRP A 129 6.66 -10.34 0.27
C TRP A 129 5.74 -10.04 -0.90
N ILE A 130 5.44 -11.04 -1.75
CA ILE A 130 4.57 -10.86 -2.91
C ILE A 130 3.17 -10.41 -2.45
N LEU A 131 2.58 -11.09 -1.46
CA LEU A 131 1.25 -10.76 -0.96
C LEU A 131 1.22 -9.34 -0.36
N LEU A 132 2.20 -9.03 0.49
CA LEU A 132 2.32 -7.73 1.11
C LEU A 132 2.50 -6.62 0.07
N MET A 133 3.40 -6.81 -0.90
CA MET A 133 3.66 -5.85 -1.97
C MET A 133 2.42 -5.60 -2.82
N LEU A 134 1.74 -6.66 -3.27
CA LEU A 134 0.52 -6.54 -4.08
C LEU A 134 -0.58 -5.82 -3.30
N ASN A 135 -0.74 -6.14 -2.03
CA ASN A 135 -1.73 -5.48 -1.20
C ASN A 135 -1.41 -3.99 -0.98
N MET A 136 -0.16 -3.65 -0.72
CA MET A 136 0.27 -2.24 -0.63
C MET A 136 0.08 -1.50 -1.95
N LEU A 137 0.30 -2.14 -3.09
CA LEU A 137 0.04 -1.55 -4.41
C LEU A 137 -1.46 -1.29 -4.62
N LEU A 138 -2.32 -2.23 -4.23
CA LEU A 138 -3.78 -2.04 -4.29
C LEU A 138 -4.21 -0.78 -3.52
N TRP A 139 -3.72 -0.61 -2.31
CA TRP A 139 -4.05 0.58 -1.50
C TRP A 139 -3.43 1.87 -2.05
N THR A 140 -2.28 1.75 -2.69
CA THR A 140 -1.65 2.89 -3.41
C THR A 140 -2.48 3.32 -4.61
N GLU A 141 -3.03 2.37 -5.38
CA GLU A 141 -3.95 2.66 -6.49
C GLU A 141 -5.25 3.31 -5.99
N LEU A 142 -5.80 2.83 -4.88
CA LEU A 142 -6.96 3.48 -4.26
C LEU A 142 -6.63 4.91 -3.80
N LEU A 143 -5.47 5.15 -3.22
CA LEU A 143 -5.00 6.49 -2.87
C LEU A 143 -4.91 7.40 -4.09
N LEU A 144 -4.38 6.91 -5.21
CA LEU A 144 -4.29 7.65 -6.47
C LEU A 144 -5.69 7.97 -7.00
N LEU A 145 -6.61 7.01 -6.99
CA LEU A 145 -8.00 7.20 -7.36
C LEU A 145 -8.68 8.29 -6.52
N LEU A 146 -8.55 8.22 -5.18
CA LEU A 146 -9.08 9.24 -4.28
C LEU A 146 -8.50 10.63 -4.58
N ASN A 147 -7.22 10.70 -4.92
CA ASN A 147 -6.60 11.96 -5.33
C ASN A 147 -7.09 12.48 -6.68
N ILE A 148 -7.54 11.63 -7.60
CA ILE A 148 -8.16 12.04 -8.87
C ILE A 148 -9.56 12.58 -8.60
N VAL A 149 -10.36 11.87 -7.79
CA VAL A 149 -11.74 12.24 -7.47
C VAL A 149 -11.79 13.51 -6.60
N PHE A 150 -10.88 13.62 -5.63
CA PHE A 150 -10.80 14.73 -4.68
C PHE A 150 -9.50 15.54 -4.84
N PRO A 151 -9.30 16.25 -5.95
CA PRO A 151 -8.02 16.87 -6.28
C PRO A 151 -7.56 17.96 -5.30
N LYS A 152 -8.48 18.59 -4.57
CA LYS A 152 -8.19 19.66 -3.59
C LYS A 152 -8.04 19.15 -2.15
N ALA A 153 -8.30 17.84 -1.90
CA ALA A 153 -8.27 17.30 -0.56
C ALA A 153 -6.83 16.89 -0.19
N SER A 154 -6.27 17.55 0.79
CA SER A 154 -4.97 17.18 1.39
C SER A 154 -5.06 15.96 2.30
N TRP A 155 -6.24 15.47 2.59
CA TRP A 155 -6.56 14.41 3.55
C TRP A 155 -6.84 13.04 2.89
N THR A 156 -6.63 12.89 1.59
CA THR A 156 -6.87 11.63 0.86
C THR A 156 -6.06 10.44 1.42
N GLY A 157 -4.84 10.69 1.91
CA GLY A 157 -4.04 9.67 2.58
C GLY A 157 -4.67 9.19 3.89
N ILE A 158 -5.25 10.11 4.66
CA ILE A 158 -5.97 9.79 5.91
C ILE A 158 -7.26 9.02 5.61
N MET A 159 -8.00 9.42 4.57
CA MET A 159 -9.19 8.67 4.11
C MET A 159 -8.83 7.23 3.75
N CYS A 160 -7.79 7.05 2.95
CA CYS A 160 -7.35 5.73 2.54
C CYS A 160 -6.98 4.87 3.75
N ALA A 161 -6.23 5.43 4.70
CA ALA A 161 -5.90 4.77 5.96
C ALA A 161 -7.16 4.41 6.78
N ALA A 162 -8.12 5.31 6.88
CA ALA A 162 -9.39 5.06 7.56
C ALA A 162 -10.20 3.94 6.91
N ILE A 163 -10.23 3.86 5.57
CA ILE A 163 -10.88 2.78 4.83
C ILE A 163 -10.20 1.45 5.14
N ILE A 164 -8.86 1.37 5.13
CA ILE A 164 -8.12 0.16 5.50
C ILE A 164 -8.48 -0.28 6.92
N CYS A 165 -8.45 0.65 7.87
CA CYS A 165 -8.80 0.36 9.26
C CYS A 165 -10.23 -0.18 9.37
N ALA A 166 -11.20 0.47 8.74
CA ALA A 166 -12.60 0.06 8.77
C ALA A 166 -12.79 -1.33 8.16
N VAL A 167 -12.23 -1.57 6.97
CA VAL A 167 -12.32 -2.87 6.28
C VAL A 167 -11.67 -3.98 7.12
N HIS A 168 -10.53 -3.70 7.75
CA HIS A 168 -9.84 -4.68 8.58
C HIS A 168 -10.63 -5.01 9.85
N VAL A 169 -11.12 -3.99 10.57
CA VAL A 169 -11.94 -4.18 11.78
C VAL A 169 -13.22 -4.97 11.46
N VAL A 170 -13.88 -4.66 10.33
CA VAL A 170 -15.05 -5.45 9.89
C VAL A 170 -14.65 -6.91 9.64
N GLY A 171 -13.49 -7.15 9.05
CA GLY A 171 -12.97 -8.51 8.83
C GLY A 171 -12.72 -9.28 10.14
N GLU A 172 -12.23 -8.61 11.19
CA GLU A 172 -12.02 -9.22 12.50
C GLU A 172 -13.35 -9.54 13.20
N GLN A 173 -14.38 -8.70 13.02
CA GLN A 173 -15.70 -8.94 13.59
C GLN A 173 -16.46 -10.09 12.89
N PHE A 174 -16.21 -10.31 11.60
CA PHE A 174 -16.91 -11.30 10.78
C PHE A 174 -15.93 -12.27 10.11
N PRO A 175 -15.45 -13.32 10.82
CA PRO A 175 -14.43 -14.24 10.32
C PRO A 175 -14.77 -14.91 8.98
N ILE A 176 -16.08 -15.19 8.74
CA ILE A 176 -16.56 -15.80 7.49
C ILE A 176 -16.30 -14.89 6.28
N ILE A 177 -16.44 -13.56 6.48
CA ILE A 177 -16.27 -12.56 5.43
C ILE A 177 -14.80 -12.17 5.30
N SER A 178 -14.01 -12.32 6.35
CA SER A 178 -12.63 -11.79 6.42
C SER A 178 -11.76 -12.27 5.27
N GLN A 179 -11.89 -13.52 4.81
CA GLN A 179 -11.12 -14.08 3.70
C GLN A 179 -11.38 -13.37 2.36
N TRP A 180 -12.56 -12.76 2.20
CA TRP A 180 -12.97 -12.03 0.99
C TRP A 180 -12.59 -10.55 1.02
N LEU A 181 -12.12 -10.05 2.15
CA LEU A 181 -11.77 -8.64 2.30
C LEU A 181 -10.34 -8.35 1.83
N PRO A 182 -10.15 -7.24 1.11
CA PRO A 182 -8.85 -6.87 0.54
C PRO A 182 -7.71 -6.80 1.57
N THR A 183 -8.01 -6.41 2.80
CA THR A 183 -7.01 -6.32 3.88
C THR A 183 -6.45 -7.69 4.29
N SER A 184 -7.21 -8.77 4.13
CA SER A 184 -6.78 -10.13 4.46
C SER A 184 -5.85 -10.74 3.40
N TRP A 185 -5.96 -10.30 2.14
CA TRP A 185 -5.16 -10.86 1.03
C TRP A 185 -3.67 -10.50 1.10
N GLY A 186 -3.28 -9.54 1.93
CA GLY A 186 -1.89 -9.18 2.17
C GLY A 186 -1.26 -9.87 3.38
N ILE A 187 -2.02 -10.70 4.10
CA ILE A 187 -1.62 -11.30 5.37
C ILE A 187 -1.21 -12.76 5.16
N TYR A 188 0.08 -13.05 5.19
CA TYR A 188 0.61 -14.40 4.98
C TYR A 188 0.11 -15.42 6.03
N CYS A 189 0.00 -15.02 7.30
CA CYS A 189 -0.51 -15.89 8.37
C CYS A 189 -1.96 -16.36 8.18
N ARG A 190 -2.71 -15.72 7.26
CA ARG A 190 -4.10 -16.09 6.93
C ARG A 190 -4.22 -16.98 5.70
N THR A 191 -3.10 -17.37 5.10
CA THR A 191 -3.08 -18.28 3.95
C THR A 191 -3.13 -19.75 4.40
N ASP A 192 -3.44 -20.63 3.44
CA ASP A 192 -3.42 -22.09 3.60
C ASP A 192 -2.05 -22.65 4.02
N MET A 193 -0.98 -21.89 3.84
CA MET A 193 0.38 -22.24 4.27
C MET A 193 0.56 -22.22 5.79
N VAL A 194 -0.28 -21.48 6.52
CA VAL A 194 -0.18 -21.32 7.97
C VAL A 194 -1.46 -21.73 8.67
N SER A 195 -2.62 -21.46 8.07
CA SER A 195 -3.93 -21.71 8.66
C SER A 195 -4.70 -22.76 7.86
N ALA A 196 -5.19 -23.82 8.50
CA ALA A 196 -5.96 -24.89 7.85
C ALA A 196 -7.23 -24.38 7.09
N ASN A 197 -7.77 -23.24 7.52
CA ASN A 197 -8.93 -22.58 6.88
C ASN A 197 -8.53 -21.33 6.10
N GLY A 198 -7.25 -21.17 5.76
CA GLY A 198 -6.74 -20.04 5.03
C GLY A 198 -7.06 -20.08 3.54
N ALA A 199 -7.09 -18.93 2.89
CA ALA A 199 -7.18 -18.85 1.45
C ALA A 199 -5.82 -19.22 0.81
N SER A 200 -5.81 -19.80 -0.39
CA SER A 200 -4.53 -20.12 -1.04
C SER A 200 -3.74 -18.84 -1.36
N VAL A 201 -2.42 -18.94 -1.27
CA VAL A 201 -1.50 -17.83 -1.64
C VAL A 201 -1.79 -17.36 -3.06
N LEU A 202 -2.05 -18.29 -3.99
CA LEU A 202 -2.37 -17.98 -5.37
C LEU A 202 -3.68 -17.20 -5.49
N PHE A 203 -4.72 -17.59 -4.76
CA PHE A 203 -5.99 -16.85 -4.71
C PHE A 203 -5.77 -15.43 -4.18
N CYS A 204 -5.06 -15.27 -3.08
CA CYS A 204 -4.78 -13.95 -2.50
C CYS A 204 -4.00 -13.05 -3.48
N ALA A 205 -3.02 -13.59 -4.18
CA ALA A 205 -2.27 -12.85 -5.19
C ALA A 205 -3.16 -12.47 -6.39
N ALA A 206 -3.97 -13.39 -6.92
CA ALA A 206 -4.89 -13.14 -8.02
C ALA A 206 -5.97 -12.11 -7.63
N ALA A 207 -6.51 -12.20 -6.43
CA ALA A 207 -7.51 -11.26 -5.91
C ALA A 207 -6.93 -9.84 -5.79
N ASN A 208 -5.71 -9.69 -5.28
CA ASN A 208 -5.02 -8.39 -5.25
C ASN A 208 -4.81 -7.83 -6.67
N LEU A 209 -4.32 -8.64 -7.61
CA LEU A 209 -4.11 -8.22 -9.00
C LEU A 209 -5.42 -7.80 -9.66
N GLY A 210 -6.47 -8.61 -9.54
CA GLY A 210 -7.79 -8.28 -10.08
C GLY A 210 -8.37 -6.99 -9.50
N ALA A 211 -8.19 -6.77 -8.19
CA ALA A 211 -8.63 -5.54 -7.54
C ALA A 211 -7.80 -4.32 -8.01
N ILE A 212 -6.49 -4.45 -8.21
CA ILE A 212 -5.63 -3.39 -8.79
C ILE A 212 -6.12 -3.01 -10.18
N GLU A 213 -6.40 -4.01 -11.04
CA GLU A 213 -6.91 -3.77 -12.39
C GLU A 213 -8.27 -3.05 -12.38
N ILE A 214 -9.19 -3.46 -11.50
CA ILE A 214 -10.52 -2.83 -11.37
C ILE A 214 -10.38 -1.38 -10.92
N VAL A 215 -9.58 -1.11 -9.89
CA VAL A 215 -9.36 0.25 -9.38
C VAL A 215 -8.66 1.11 -10.43
N GLY A 216 -7.66 0.59 -11.13
CA GLY A 216 -6.95 1.26 -12.21
C GLY A 216 -7.87 1.57 -13.41
N ALA A 217 -8.70 0.62 -13.83
CA ALA A 217 -9.67 0.83 -14.92
C ALA A 217 -10.71 1.90 -14.55
N PHE A 218 -11.21 1.88 -13.30
CA PHE A 218 -12.12 2.91 -12.82
C PHE A 218 -11.45 4.28 -12.77
N GLY A 219 -10.21 4.36 -12.30
CA GLY A 219 -9.41 5.59 -12.33
C GLY A 219 -9.22 6.16 -13.72
N ALA A 220 -8.93 5.31 -14.71
CA ALA A 220 -8.83 5.71 -16.12
C ALA A 220 -10.17 6.21 -16.68
N ALA A 221 -11.30 5.59 -16.32
CA ALA A 221 -12.63 6.02 -16.71
C ALA A 221 -12.97 7.40 -16.13
N VAL A 222 -12.69 7.62 -14.85
CA VAL A 222 -12.90 8.91 -14.18
C VAL A 222 -12.06 10.00 -14.83
N LEU A 223 -10.80 9.73 -15.15
CA LEU A 223 -9.93 10.69 -15.85
C LEU A 223 -10.48 11.09 -17.22
N ARG A 224 -11.00 10.13 -17.98
CA ARG A 224 -11.63 10.41 -19.29
C ARG A 224 -12.88 11.26 -19.16
N TYR A 225 -13.69 11.00 -18.13
CA TYR A 225 -14.89 11.78 -17.85
C TYR A 225 -14.56 13.22 -17.46
N VAL A 226 -13.62 13.43 -16.55
CA VAL A 226 -13.15 14.77 -16.13
C VAL A 226 -12.60 15.54 -17.33
N LYS A 227 -11.80 14.88 -18.18
CA LYS A 227 -11.24 15.49 -19.40
C LYS A 227 -12.33 15.99 -20.36
N ARG A 228 -13.41 15.23 -20.55
CA ARG A 228 -14.53 15.68 -21.41
C ARG A 228 -15.19 16.94 -20.89
N ARG A 229 -15.39 17.02 -19.56
CA ARG A 229 -16.04 18.17 -18.92
C ARG A 229 -15.20 19.45 -18.98
N ASP A 230 -13.88 19.35 -19.01
CA ASP A 230 -12.98 20.51 -19.11
C ASP A 230 -12.95 21.12 -20.53
N TYR A 231 -13.54 20.45 -21.52
CA TYR A 231 -13.65 20.90 -22.94
C TYR A 231 -15.06 21.39 -23.32
N GLU A 232 -16.06 21.21 -22.49
CA GLU A 232 -17.41 21.77 -22.59
C GLU A 232 -17.53 23.08 -21.79
#